data_e615d99a8831f04741d2272915a01356
#
_entry.id   e615d99a8831f04741d2272915a01356
#
_cell.length_a   1.000
_cell.length_b   1.000
_cell.length_c   1.000
_cell.angle_alpha   90.00
_cell.angle_beta   90.00
_cell.angle_gamma   90.00
#
_symmetry.space_group_name_H-M   'P 1'
#
loop_
_entity.id
_entity.type
_entity.pdbx_description
1 polymer ?
#
loop_
_entity_poly.entity_id
_entity_poly.type
_entity_poly.pdbx_seq_one_letter_code
_entity_poly.pdbx_strand_id
1 'polypeptide(L)'
;GNVNLATNNTLRIGSVDDGQWNAFNGYIKEFTFISHVELPKISVTDTQRLSQLKVMAFNIFHGGHELGQEVGVNRVVEVIKAENPDVIGMVETYGSGAIIADALGYYFYLRSSNLSIMSRYPITDTYDLYDSFNCSAATLQISSSQQINYINLWLDYRPITNDQINACESIENIIAGEWSRRAAQLQSILKAFPSQWNTMETPLIVSGDFNSDSHLDWKDDTKNMNGHNGYVIEWPTSKLMEKAHFIDSYREIHPDVKKYPCLTWSTMAKNELQYRIDFIYYKGKDIKAIQSEMIDKHPVRYPSDHAAVV
;
A
#
# COMPACT_ATOMS: atom_id res chain seq x y z
N GLY A 1 17.19 -3.75 -9.53
CA GLY A 1 17.84 -2.82 -8.60
C GLY A 1 19.34 -2.77 -8.89
N ASN A 2 19.92 -1.57 -8.95
CA ASN A 2 21.36 -1.43 -9.07
C ASN A 2 22.01 -1.97 -7.80
N VAL A 3 22.68 -3.11 -7.91
CA VAL A 3 23.56 -3.60 -6.84
C VAL A 3 24.83 -2.78 -6.91
N ASN A 4 25.04 -1.92 -5.91
CA ASN A 4 26.32 -1.22 -5.79
C ASN A 4 27.37 -2.22 -5.30
N LEU A 5 28.18 -2.73 -6.21
CA LEU A 5 29.29 -3.65 -5.91
C LEU A 5 30.54 -2.95 -5.37
N ALA A 6 30.50 -1.63 -5.19
CA ALA A 6 31.60 -0.86 -4.59
C ALA A 6 31.65 -0.97 -3.05
N THR A 7 31.19 -2.08 -2.48
CA THR A 7 31.34 -2.39 -1.06
C THR A 7 32.53 -3.30 -0.87
N ASN A 8 33.24 -3.15 0.24
CA ASN A 8 34.35 -4.04 0.62
C ASN A 8 33.87 -5.46 1.01
N ASN A 9 32.59 -5.77 0.78
CA ASN A 9 32.00 -7.06 1.11
C ASN A 9 32.25 -8.06 -0.02
N THR A 10 32.66 -9.25 0.34
CA THR A 10 32.84 -10.36 -0.60
C THR A 10 31.48 -10.81 -1.12
N LEU A 11 31.30 -10.86 -2.45
CA LEU A 11 30.13 -11.49 -3.04
C LEU A 11 30.18 -12.99 -2.70
N ARG A 12 29.09 -13.50 -2.13
CA ARG A 12 28.92 -14.91 -1.81
C ARG A 12 27.74 -15.49 -2.58
N ILE A 13 27.90 -16.67 -3.10
CA ILE A 13 26.88 -17.38 -3.86
C ILE A 13 26.61 -18.70 -3.14
N GLY A 14 25.34 -18.93 -2.79
CA GLY A 14 24.88 -20.17 -2.20
C GLY A 14 25.22 -20.37 -0.72
N SER A 15 25.54 -19.30 0.02
CA SER A 15 25.69 -19.36 1.48
C SER A 15 25.24 -18.07 2.15
N VAL A 16 24.87 -18.15 3.42
CA VAL A 16 24.69 -16.98 4.30
C VAL A 16 26.02 -16.43 4.82
N ASP A 17 26.01 -15.31 5.52
CA ASP A 17 27.16 -14.47 5.86
C ASP A 17 28.44 -15.17 6.35
N ASP A 18 28.29 -16.23 7.15
CA ASP A 18 29.43 -16.99 7.70
C ASP A 18 29.82 -18.23 6.87
N GLY A 19 29.00 -18.56 5.86
CA GLY A 19 29.22 -19.74 5.01
C GLY A 19 28.93 -21.09 5.67
N GLN A 20 28.37 -21.09 6.89
CA GLN A 20 28.15 -22.32 7.65
C GLN A 20 26.73 -22.93 7.44
N TRP A 21 25.74 -22.11 7.04
CA TRP A 21 24.38 -22.54 6.89
C TRP A 21 23.89 -22.37 5.45
N ASN A 22 23.09 -23.32 4.98
CA ASN A 22 22.50 -23.32 3.64
C ASN A 22 23.52 -23.22 2.50
N ALA A 23 24.70 -23.81 2.69
CA ALA A 23 25.73 -23.83 1.66
C ALA A 23 25.23 -24.56 0.41
N PHE A 24 25.41 -23.94 -0.77
CA PHE A 24 25.13 -24.56 -2.04
C PHE A 24 26.10 -25.75 -2.25
N ASN A 25 25.53 -26.94 -2.42
CA ASN A 25 26.28 -28.13 -2.72
C ASN A 25 26.03 -28.58 -4.16
N GLY A 26 26.85 -28.09 -5.07
CA GLY A 26 26.68 -28.36 -6.51
C GLY A 26 27.75 -27.64 -7.34
N TYR A 27 27.63 -27.74 -8.66
CA TYR A 27 28.51 -27.09 -9.62
C TYR A 27 27.83 -25.92 -10.28
N ILE A 28 28.46 -24.74 -10.26
CA ILE A 28 28.04 -23.57 -11.04
C ILE A 28 28.85 -23.59 -12.33
N LYS A 29 28.23 -23.94 -13.46
CA LYS A 29 28.90 -24.03 -14.76
C LYS A 29 29.17 -22.64 -15.33
N GLU A 30 28.31 -21.69 -15.10
CA GLU A 30 28.41 -20.33 -15.63
C GLU A 30 27.77 -19.34 -14.64
N PHE A 31 28.45 -18.22 -14.45
CA PHE A 31 27.93 -17.12 -13.65
C PHE A 31 28.11 -15.82 -14.43
N THR A 32 26.98 -15.18 -14.80
CA THR A 32 27.00 -13.93 -15.56
C THR A 32 26.49 -12.79 -14.73
N PHE A 33 27.30 -11.73 -14.60
CA PHE A 33 26.83 -10.45 -14.09
C PHE A 33 26.24 -9.63 -15.23
N ILE A 34 24.95 -9.30 -15.11
CA ILE A 34 24.31 -8.36 -16.02
C ILE A 34 24.19 -7.02 -15.30
N SER A 35 25.03 -6.05 -15.66
CA SER A 35 25.07 -4.72 -15.05
C SER A 35 23.86 -3.87 -15.44
N HIS A 36 23.20 -4.22 -16.53
CA HIS A 36 22.00 -3.55 -17.02
C HIS A 36 21.08 -4.57 -17.67
N VAL A 37 19.87 -4.72 -17.11
CA VAL A 37 18.83 -5.54 -17.74
C VAL A 37 17.88 -4.57 -18.44
N GLU A 38 17.91 -4.53 -19.76
CA GLU A 38 16.81 -3.95 -20.51
C GLU A 38 15.61 -4.91 -20.40
N LEU A 39 14.64 -4.51 -19.64
CA LEU A 39 13.36 -5.22 -19.61
C LEU A 39 12.75 -5.17 -21.02
N PRO A 40 12.21 -6.28 -21.55
CA PRO A 40 11.52 -6.26 -22.83
C PRO A 40 10.40 -5.21 -22.75
N LYS A 41 10.37 -4.31 -23.76
CA LYS A 41 9.28 -3.34 -23.87
C LYS A 41 7.99 -4.11 -24.10
N ILE A 42 7.10 -4.08 -23.10
CA ILE A 42 5.79 -4.71 -23.19
C ILE A 42 4.95 -3.84 -24.14
N SER A 43 4.57 -4.38 -25.29
CA SER A 43 3.68 -3.71 -26.23
C SER A 43 2.25 -4.14 -25.94
N VAL A 44 1.43 -3.21 -25.45
CA VAL A 44 -0.01 -3.44 -25.27
C VAL A 44 -0.72 -3.07 -26.56
N THR A 45 -1.25 -4.05 -27.25
CA THR A 45 -1.97 -3.88 -28.53
C THR A 45 -3.47 -3.68 -28.35
N ASP A 46 -4.01 -3.95 -27.16
CA ASP A 46 -5.42 -3.74 -26.87
C ASP A 46 -5.74 -2.24 -26.95
N THR A 47 -6.68 -1.89 -27.82
CA THR A 47 -7.15 -0.52 -28.03
C THR A 47 -8.39 -0.19 -27.21
N GLN A 48 -8.99 -1.18 -26.56
CA GLN A 48 -10.21 -0.98 -25.78
C GLN A 48 -9.90 -0.17 -24.51
N ARG A 49 -10.55 0.96 -24.38
CA ARG A 49 -10.47 1.76 -23.14
C ARG A 49 -11.26 1.07 -22.03
N LEU A 50 -10.62 0.90 -20.90
CA LEU A 50 -11.29 0.44 -19.69
C LEU A 50 -12.17 1.57 -19.14
N SER A 51 -13.44 1.25 -18.89
CA SER A 51 -14.41 2.19 -18.31
C SER A 51 -14.46 2.12 -16.76
N GLN A 52 -14.00 1.04 -16.20
CA GLN A 52 -13.95 0.80 -14.75
C GLN A 52 -12.67 0.08 -14.39
N LEU A 53 -12.10 0.44 -13.25
CA LEU A 53 -10.91 -0.19 -12.67
C LEU A 53 -11.19 -0.50 -11.21
N LYS A 54 -11.00 -1.75 -10.80
CA LYS A 54 -11.13 -2.16 -9.41
C LYS A 54 -9.76 -2.19 -8.75
N VAL A 55 -9.59 -1.39 -7.72
CA VAL A 55 -8.33 -1.23 -6.98
C VAL A 55 -8.49 -1.79 -5.57
N MET A 56 -7.46 -2.46 -5.05
CA MET A 56 -7.42 -2.96 -3.68
C MET A 56 -6.18 -2.44 -2.96
N ALA A 57 -6.37 -1.88 -1.78
CA ALA A 57 -5.32 -1.65 -0.79
C ALA A 57 -5.39 -2.76 0.26
N PHE A 58 -4.30 -3.49 0.49
CA PHE A 58 -4.31 -4.60 1.44
C PHE A 58 -2.98 -4.75 2.17
N ASN A 59 -2.96 -4.39 3.45
CA ASN A 59 -1.93 -4.84 4.37
C ASN A 59 -2.25 -6.28 4.76
N ILE A 60 -1.38 -7.24 4.37
CA ILE A 60 -1.63 -8.66 4.57
C ILE A 60 -1.06 -9.21 5.88
N PHE A 61 -0.48 -8.34 6.70
CA PHE A 61 0.11 -8.65 7.99
C PHE A 61 1.13 -9.80 7.96
N HIS A 62 2.40 -9.45 8.17
CA HIS A 62 3.51 -10.41 8.24
C HIS A 62 3.56 -11.41 7.06
N GLY A 63 3.29 -10.95 5.82
CA GLY A 63 3.26 -11.81 4.65
C GLY A 63 2.05 -12.76 4.60
N GLY A 64 1.02 -12.50 5.39
CA GLY A 64 -0.13 -13.38 5.54
C GLY A 64 0.16 -14.66 6.36
N HIS A 65 1.25 -14.70 7.12
CA HIS A 65 1.72 -15.92 7.79
C HIS A 65 1.08 -16.19 9.15
N GLU A 66 0.23 -15.31 9.67
CA GLU A 66 -0.40 -15.46 11.00
C GLU A 66 -1.25 -16.75 11.15
N LEU A 67 -1.73 -17.30 10.06
CA LEU A 67 -2.44 -18.57 10.03
C LEU A 67 -1.57 -19.73 9.53
N GLY A 68 -0.24 -19.54 9.51
CA GLY A 68 0.75 -20.45 8.94
C GLY A 68 1.10 -20.09 7.49
N GLN A 69 2.31 -20.46 7.08
CA GLN A 69 2.88 -20.04 5.79
C GLN A 69 2.05 -20.43 4.57
N GLU A 70 1.43 -21.59 4.57
CA GLU A 70 0.59 -22.05 3.46
C GLU A 70 -0.85 -21.60 3.62
N VAL A 71 -1.46 -21.89 4.77
CA VAL A 71 -2.89 -21.60 5.01
C VAL A 71 -3.17 -20.11 4.98
N GLY A 72 -2.33 -19.29 5.62
CA GLY A 72 -2.52 -17.85 5.66
C GLY A 72 -2.38 -17.20 4.28
N VAL A 73 -1.33 -17.54 3.54
CA VAL A 73 -1.09 -17.03 2.18
C VAL A 73 -2.23 -17.45 1.24
N ASN A 74 -2.70 -18.70 1.31
CA ASN A 74 -3.83 -19.15 0.50
C ASN A 74 -5.10 -18.35 0.82
N ARG A 75 -5.36 -18.01 2.07
CA ARG A 75 -6.51 -17.18 2.44
C ARG A 75 -6.40 -15.74 1.96
N VAL A 76 -5.21 -15.17 1.95
CA VAL A 76 -4.98 -13.88 1.28
C VAL A 76 -5.36 -13.98 -0.20
N VAL A 77 -4.92 -15.03 -0.89
CA VAL A 77 -5.29 -15.29 -2.30
C VAL A 77 -6.81 -15.47 -2.45
N GLU A 78 -7.47 -16.19 -1.53
CA GLU A 78 -8.93 -16.38 -1.55
C GLU A 78 -9.69 -15.07 -1.40
N VAL A 79 -9.28 -14.20 -0.46
CA VAL A 79 -9.87 -12.84 -0.29
C VAL A 79 -9.70 -12.03 -1.57
N ILE A 80 -8.49 -12.01 -2.14
CA ILE A 80 -8.23 -11.26 -3.38
C ILE A 80 -9.05 -11.82 -4.55
N LYS A 81 -9.12 -13.15 -4.70
CA LYS A 81 -9.93 -13.78 -5.77
C LYS A 81 -11.41 -13.50 -5.63
N ALA A 82 -11.94 -13.45 -4.41
CA ALA A 82 -13.35 -13.14 -4.17
C ALA A 82 -13.69 -11.70 -4.61
N GLU A 83 -12.79 -10.77 -4.34
CA GLU A 83 -12.95 -9.37 -4.76
C GLU A 83 -12.56 -9.12 -6.21
N ASN A 84 -11.67 -9.93 -6.76
CA ASN A 84 -11.28 -9.87 -8.16
C ASN A 84 -10.79 -8.47 -8.63
N PRO A 85 -9.87 -7.80 -7.90
CA PRO A 85 -9.38 -6.48 -8.27
C PRO A 85 -8.52 -6.52 -9.53
N ASP A 86 -8.35 -5.37 -10.16
CA ASP A 86 -7.45 -5.20 -11.32
C ASP A 86 -6.04 -4.80 -10.89
N VAL A 87 -5.94 -4.02 -9.80
CA VAL A 87 -4.69 -3.53 -9.23
C VAL A 87 -4.71 -3.69 -7.71
N ILE A 88 -3.58 -4.11 -7.14
CA ILE A 88 -3.41 -4.30 -5.71
C ILE A 88 -2.16 -3.57 -5.24
N GLY A 89 -2.32 -2.67 -4.28
CA GLY A 89 -1.25 -2.18 -3.43
C GLY A 89 -1.15 -3.08 -2.21
N MET A 90 -0.14 -3.94 -2.17
CA MET A 90 0.06 -4.87 -1.07
C MET A 90 1.12 -4.35 -0.12
N VAL A 91 0.79 -4.36 1.15
CA VAL A 91 1.65 -3.94 2.26
C VAL A 91 1.95 -5.14 3.15
N GLU A 92 3.11 -5.10 3.79
CA GLU A 92 3.64 -6.20 4.60
C GLU A 92 3.76 -7.53 3.82
N THR A 93 4.25 -7.44 2.62
CA THR A 93 4.36 -8.57 1.68
C THR A 93 5.28 -9.69 2.19
N TYR A 94 6.37 -9.35 2.85
CA TYR A 94 7.36 -10.21 3.55
C TYR A 94 7.60 -11.60 2.94
N GLY A 95 7.88 -11.62 1.62
CA GLY A 95 8.27 -12.83 0.89
C GLY A 95 7.11 -13.59 0.22
N SER A 96 5.85 -13.30 0.56
CA SER A 96 4.68 -14.00 -0.03
C SER A 96 4.25 -13.44 -1.37
N GLY A 97 4.70 -12.22 -1.73
CA GLY A 97 4.19 -11.49 -2.89
C GLY A 97 4.27 -12.25 -4.20
N ALA A 98 5.41 -12.88 -4.49
CA ALA A 98 5.59 -13.63 -5.73
C ALA A 98 4.65 -14.85 -5.82
N ILE A 99 4.43 -15.54 -4.72
CA ILE A 99 3.51 -16.69 -4.63
C ILE A 99 2.07 -16.23 -4.87
N ILE A 100 1.68 -15.11 -4.24
CA ILE A 100 0.34 -14.53 -4.40
C ILE A 100 0.13 -14.06 -5.83
N ALA A 101 1.10 -13.34 -6.41
CA ALA A 101 1.00 -12.84 -7.78
C ALA A 101 0.91 -13.98 -8.81
N ASP A 102 1.68 -15.05 -8.64
CA ASP A 102 1.62 -16.25 -9.49
C ASP A 102 0.25 -16.94 -9.38
N ALA A 103 -0.26 -17.14 -8.16
CA ALA A 103 -1.58 -17.73 -7.92
C ALA A 103 -2.75 -16.91 -8.51
N LEU A 104 -2.54 -15.60 -8.71
CA LEU A 104 -3.50 -14.68 -9.32
C LEU A 104 -3.29 -14.51 -10.83
N GLY A 105 -2.10 -14.83 -11.35
CA GLY A 105 -1.71 -14.56 -12.74
C GLY A 105 -1.50 -13.07 -13.02
N TYR A 106 -0.97 -12.31 -12.05
CA TYR A 106 -0.79 -10.86 -12.15
C TYR A 106 0.66 -10.49 -12.44
N TYR A 107 0.86 -9.38 -13.14
CA TYR A 107 2.15 -8.69 -13.16
C TYR A 107 2.53 -8.27 -11.75
N PHE A 108 3.81 -8.37 -11.41
CA PHE A 108 4.29 -8.19 -10.06
C PHE A 108 5.50 -7.26 -10.01
N TYR A 109 5.43 -6.23 -9.19
CA TYR A 109 6.55 -5.36 -8.85
C TYR A 109 6.83 -5.44 -7.36
N LEU A 110 7.93 -6.09 -6.99
CA LEU A 110 8.44 -6.11 -5.62
C LEU A 110 9.33 -4.88 -5.42
N ARG A 111 8.88 -3.91 -4.66
CA ARG A 111 9.66 -2.72 -4.33
C ARG A 111 10.65 -2.98 -3.19
N SER A 112 10.20 -3.70 -2.16
CA SER A 112 10.97 -4.09 -0.99
C SER A 112 10.34 -5.33 -0.34
N SER A 113 10.90 -5.79 0.78
CA SER A 113 10.25 -6.84 1.57
C SER A 113 8.85 -6.43 2.05
N ASN A 114 8.60 -5.14 2.23
CA ASN A 114 7.34 -4.60 2.74
C ASN A 114 6.31 -4.34 1.63
N LEU A 115 6.72 -3.73 0.52
CA LEU A 115 5.80 -3.17 -0.47
C LEU A 115 5.87 -3.88 -1.81
N SER A 116 4.71 -4.20 -2.35
CA SER A 116 4.57 -4.65 -3.73
C SER A 116 3.34 -4.04 -4.42
N ILE A 117 3.39 -4.04 -5.76
CA ILE A 117 2.26 -3.71 -6.63
C ILE A 117 1.98 -4.93 -7.51
N MET A 118 0.73 -5.34 -7.57
CA MET A 118 0.25 -6.41 -8.44
C MET A 118 -0.80 -5.84 -9.39
N SER A 119 -0.78 -6.26 -10.64
CA SER A 119 -1.69 -5.74 -11.65
C SER A 119 -2.04 -6.78 -12.71
N ARG A 120 -3.27 -6.76 -13.20
CA ARG A 120 -3.66 -7.48 -14.44
C ARG A 120 -3.01 -6.87 -15.66
N TYR A 121 -2.61 -5.61 -15.57
CA TYR A 121 -2.06 -4.82 -16.66
C TYR A 121 -0.55 -4.72 -16.54
N PRO A 122 0.18 -4.64 -17.65
CA PRO A 122 1.62 -4.49 -17.64
C PRO A 122 2.10 -3.30 -16.81
N ILE A 123 3.14 -3.52 -16.02
CA ILE A 123 3.86 -2.48 -15.29
C ILE A 123 5.00 -2.01 -16.19
N THR A 124 4.91 -0.79 -16.73
CA THR A 124 5.83 -0.28 -17.75
C THR A 124 6.98 0.55 -17.18
N ASP A 125 6.72 1.27 -16.11
CA ASP A 125 7.72 2.11 -15.45
C ASP A 125 7.60 2.00 -13.94
N THR A 126 8.72 2.20 -13.24
CA THR A 126 8.79 2.25 -11.78
C THR A 126 9.59 3.46 -11.33
N TYR A 127 9.26 4.01 -10.16
CA TYR A 127 9.82 5.27 -9.69
C TYR A 127 10.36 5.17 -8.26
N ASP A 128 11.51 5.81 -8.04
CA ASP A 128 12.14 5.98 -6.74
C ASP A 128 11.73 7.33 -6.13
N LEU A 129 10.54 7.40 -5.53
CA LEU A 129 10.02 8.64 -4.95
C LEU A 129 10.47 8.85 -3.49
N TYR A 130 10.74 7.77 -2.78
CA TYR A 130 11.12 7.77 -1.37
C TYR A 130 11.77 6.44 -0.99
N ASP A 131 12.07 6.26 0.30
CA ASP A 131 12.58 4.99 0.83
C ASP A 131 11.73 3.81 0.36
N SER A 132 12.41 2.72 -0.03
CA SER A 132 11.77 1.56 -0.64
C SER A 132 10.84 0.80 0.30
N PHE A 133 11.06 0.92 1.61
CA PHE A 133 10.21 0.31 2.61
C PHE A 133 8.87 1.05 2.78
N ASN A 134 8.83 2.35 2.44
CA ASN A 134 7.70 3.25 2.67
C ASN A 134 6.91 3.62 1.41
N CYS A 135 7.54 3.54 0.22
CA CYS A 135 6.90 3.99 -1.02
C CYS A 135 7.26 3.11 -2.21
N SER A 136 6.25 2.62 -2.88
CA SER A 136 6.32 1.91 -4.16
C SER A 136 5.51 2.68 -5.19
N ALA A 137 6.07 2.93 -6.37
CA ALA A 137 5.40 3.69 -7.42
C ALA A 137 5.66 3.11 -8.80
N ALA A 138 4.63 3.06 -9.64
CA ALA A 138 4.69 2.47 -10.97
C ALA A 138 3.69 3.14 -11.94
N THR A 139 3.95 3.03 -13.23
CA THR A 139 2.97 3.27 -14.30
C THR A 139 2.44 1.94 -14.80
N LEU A 140 1.12 1.84 -14.89
CA LEU A 140 0.40 0.68 -15.41
C LEU A 140 -0.19 1.01 -16.77
N GLN A 141 0.08 0.16 -17.77
CA GLN A 141 -0.44 0.32 -19.12
C GLN A 141 -1.76 -0.44 -19.26
N ILE A 142 -2.88 0.27 -19.18
CA ILE A 142 -4.23 -0.33 -19.20
C ILE A 142 -4.61 -0.76 -20.63
N SER A 143 -4.34 0.09 -21.62
CA SER A 143 -4.51 -0.18 -23.05
C SER A 143 -3.46 0.58 -23.86
N SER A 144 -3.43 0.46 -25.17
CA SER A 144 -2.46 1.19 -26.01
C SER A 144 -2.52 2.72 -25.85
N SER A 145 -3.64 3.26 -25.35
CA SER A 145 -3.87 4.70 -25.19
C SER A 145 -4.25 5.12 -23.75
N GLN A 146 -4.23 4.19 -22.80
CA GLN A 146 -4.67 4.47 -21.42
C GLN A 146 -3.65 3.96 -20.41
N GLN A 147 -3.17 4.88 -19.58
CA GLN A 147 -2.25 4.61 -18.48
C GLN A 147 -2.82 5.13 -17.17
N ILE A 148 -2.35 4.56 -16.07
CA ILE A 148 -2.52 5.13 -14.73
C ILE A 148 -1.17 5.13 -14.02
N ASN A 149 -0.95 6.11 -13.14
CA ASN A 149 0.14 6.10 -12.18
C ASN A 149 -0.40 5.57 -10.86
N TYR A 150 0.35 4.66 -10.27
CA TYR A 150 -0.07 3.98 -9.05
C TYR A 150 1.03 4.04 -7.99
N ILE A 151 0.65 4.42 -6.78
CA ILE A 151 1.54 4.48 -5.62
C ILE A 151 0.95 3.62 -4.52
N ASN A 152 1.80 2.81 -3.89
CA ASN A 152 1.46 2.05 -2.70
C ASN A 152 2.37 2.48 -1.54
N LEU A 153 1.78 2.81 -0.40
CA LEU A 153 2.46 3.38 0.77
C LEU A 153 2.36 2.49 2.00
N TRP A 154 3.39 2.56 2.83
CA TRP A 154 3.34 2.23 4.24
C TRP A 154 4.06 3.37 5.01
N LEU A 155 3.31 4.15 5.78
CA LEU A 155 3.89 5.22 6.59
C LEU A 155 4.23 4.71 8.00
N ASP A 156 5.17 5.39 8.67
CA ASP A 156 5.63 4.98 10.02
C ASP A 156 4.46 4.98 11.01
N TYR A 157 4.25 3.88 11.70
CA TYR A 157 3.17 3.73 12.69
C TYR A 157 3.38 4.54 13.97
N ARG A 158 4.57 5.08 14.18
CA ARG A 158 4.91 5.86 15.38
C ARG A 158 4.77 7.37 15.18
N PRO A 159 4.42 8.13 16.23
CA PRO A 159 3.93 7.63 17.53
C PRO A 159 2.60 6.89 17.38
N ILE A 160 2.34 5.95 18.29
CA ILE A 160 1.08 5.19 18.30
C ILE A 160 -0.05 6.10 18.77
N THR A 161 -1.02 6.37 17.91
CA THR A 161 -2.16 7.25 18.21
C THR A 161 -2.92 6.83 19.47
N ASN A 162 -3.14 5.52 19.65
CA ASN A 162 -3.83 4.97 20.81
C ASN A 162 -3.13 5.34 22.12
N ASP A 163 -1.79 5.24 22.15
CA ASP A 163 -1.02 5.59 23.35
C ASP A 163 -1.15 7.08 23.68
N GLN A 164 -1.12 7.94 22.67
CA GLN A 164 -1.29 9.40 22.85
C GLN A 164 -2.70 9.76 23.33
N ILE A 165 -3.74 9.16 22.75
CA ILE A 165 -5.14 9.37 23.17
C ILE A 165 -5.36 8.87 24.60
N ASN A 166 -4.85 7.67 24.94
CA ASN A 166 -4.95 7.10 26.28
C ASN A 166 -4.16 7.89 27.33
N ALA A 167 -3.05 8.49 26.93
CA ALA A 167 -2.27 9.40 27.78
C ALA A 167 -2.89 10.79 27.92
N CYS A 168 -4.03 11.05 27.26
CA CYS A 168 -4.69 12.35 27.21
C CYS A 168 -3.76 13.48 26.75
N GLU A 169 -2.92 13.20 25.75
CA GLU A 169 -2.04 14.20 25.17
C GLU A 169 -2.83 15.36 24.55
N SER A 170 -2.24 16.55 24.50
CA SER A 170 -2.87 17.67 23.82
C SER A 170 -2.92 17.44 22.30
N ILE A 171 -3.89 18.06 21.63
CA ILE A 171 -4.02 17.97 20.16
C ILE A 171 -2.73 18.44 19.47
N GLU A 172 -2.08 19.47 20.02
CA GLU A 172 -0.82 20.00 19.51
C GLU A 172 0.29 18.95 19.57
N ASN A 173 0.38 18.17 20.65
CA ASN A 173 1.36 17.08 20.77
C ASN A 173 1.08 15.95 19.79
N ILE A 174 -0.17 15.56 19.64
CA ILE A 174 -0.58 14.53 18.67
C ILE A 174 -0.22 14.97 17.24
N ILE A 175 -0.55 16.20 16.86
CA ILE A 175 -0.20 16.77 15.53
C ILE A 175 1.33 16.88 15.38
N ALA A 176 2.07 17.27 16.42
CA ALA A 176 3.53 17.30 16.37
C ALA A 176 4.12 15.89 16.18
N GLY A 177 3.53 14.89 16.83
CA GLY A 177 3.86 13.47 16.63
C GLY A 177 3.69 13.04 15.18
N GLU A 178 2.56 13.37 14.52
CA GLU A 178 2.31 13.14 13.10
C GLU A 178 3.40 13.76 12.22
N TRP A 179 3.72 15.03 12.45
CA TRP A 179 4.75 15.75 11.69
C TRP A 179 6.17 15.23 11.95
N SER A 180 6.42 14.59 13.07
CA SER A 180 7.74 14.01 13.37
C SER A 180 8.07 12.80 12.47
N ARG A 181 7.07 12.17 11.86
CA ARG A 181 7.20 10.93 11.09
C ARG A 181 6.32 10.93 9.82
N ARG A 182 5.12 10.36 9.90
CA ARG A 182 4.29 10.01 8.75
C ARG A 182 3.87 11.19 7.88
N ALA A 183 3.52 12.33 8.48
CA ALA A 183 3.21 13.53 7.70
C ALA A 183 4.44 14.07 6.95
N ALA A 184 5.62 14.07 7.57
CA ALA A 184 6.86 14.46 6.92
C ALA A 184 7.27 13.48 5.81
N GLN A 185 7.08 12.17 6.02
CA GLN A 185 7.28 11.15 4.97
C GLN A 185 6.37 11.42 3.78
N LEU A 186 5.06 11.55 4.02
CA LEU A 186 4.09 11.82 2.97
C LEU A 186 4.38 13.15 2.23
N GLN A 187 4.73 14.20 2.95
CA GLN A 187 5.12 15.48 2.34
C GLN A 187 6.32 15.32 1.41
N SER A 188 7.32 14.52 1.81
CA SER A 188 8.51 14.25 0.99
C SER A 188 8.16 13.45 -0.26
N ILE A 189 7.30 12.44 -0.14
CA ILE A 189 6.78 11.64 -1.26
C ILE A 189 6.02 12.53 -2.26
N LEU A 190 5.10 13.37 -1.77
CA LEU A 190 4.33 14.27 -2.63
C LEU A 190 5.21 15.29 -3.37
N LYS A 191 6.28 15.77 -2.74
CA LYS A 191 7.26 16.68 -3.36
C LYS A 191 8.11 15.99 -4.43
N ALA A 192 8.31 14.68 -4.34
CA ALA A 192 9.12 13.90 -5.28
C ALA A 192 8.34 13.48 -6.54
N PHE A 193 7.06 13.79 -6.64
CA PHE A 193 6.26 13.42 -7.81
C PHE A 193 6.85 14.04 -9.08
N PRO A 194 6.98 13.27 -10.16
CA PRO A 194 7.32 13.81 -11.48
C PRO A 194 6.35 14.94 -11.86
N SER A 195 6.87 15.99 -12.47
CA SER A 195 6.09 17.21 -12.81
C SER A 195 4.85 16.91 -13.67
N GLN A 196 4.95 15.91 -14.57
CA GLN A 196 3.86 15.46 -15.43
C GLN A 196 2.68 14.85 -14.63
N TRP A 197 2.88 14.37 -13.40
CA TRP A 197 1.79 13.86 -12.56
C TRP A 197 0.91 14.96 -11.98
N ASN A 198 1.35 16.19 -12.09
CA ASN A 198 0.57 17.37 -11.65
C ASN A 198 -0.37 17.90 -12.74
N THR A 199 -0.29 17.39 -13.98
CA THR A 199 -1.13 17.85 -15.08
C THR A 199 -2.58 17.33 -15.02
N MET A 200 -2.85 16.33 -14.19
CA MET A 200 -4.16 15.68 -14.05
C MET A 200 -4.63 14.88 -15.28
N GLU A 201 -3.84 14.85 -16.36
CA GLU A 201 -4.20 14.14 -17.61
C GLU A 201 -4.13 12.62 -17.45
N THR A 202 -3.12 12.12 -16.74
CA THR A 202 -3.02 10.70 -16.38
C THR A 202 -3.53 10.52 -14.95
N PRO A 203 -4.54 9.66 -14.72
CA PRO A 203 -5.00 9.38 -13.37
C PRO A 203 -3.88 8.91 -12.46
N LEU A 204 -3.89 9.39 -11.23
CA LEU A 204 -2.95 9.00 -10.19
C LEU A 204 -3.72 8.45 -9.00
N ILE A 205 -3.40 7.22 -8.63
CA ILE A 205 -3.99 6.51 -7.48
C ILE A 205 -2.91 6.31 -6.43
N VAL A 206 -3.23 6.61 -5.18
CA VAL A 206 -2.38 6.35 -4.02
C VAL A 206 -3.14 5.47 -3.06
N SER A 207 -2.59 4.31 -2.76
CA SER A 207 -3.19 3.37 -1.80
C SER A 207 -2.20 2.99 -0.71
N GLY A 208 -2.67 2.31 0.31
CA GLY A 208 -1.83 1.67 1.31
C GLY A 208 -2.24 1.94 2.74
N ASP A 209 -1.37 1.51 3.64
CA ASP A 209 -1.46 1.74 5.07
C ASP A 209 -0.74 3.05 5.43
N PHE A 210 -1.53 4.07 5.76
CA PHE A 210 -1.02 5.40 6.13
C PHE A 210 -0.65 5.47 7.61
N ASN A 211 -1.02 4.48 8.41
CA ASN A 211 -0.82 4.47 9.87
C ASN A 211 -1.29 5.78 10.54
N SER A 212 -2.16 6.50 9.90
CA SER A 212 -2.73 7.78 10.32
C SER A 212 -4.21 7.81 10.00
N ASP A 213 -4.98 8.42 10.86
CA ASP A 213 -6.41 8.64 10.67
C ASP A 213 -6.69 9.78 9.66
N SER A 214 -7.98 10.04 9.42
CA SER A 214 -8.42 11.11 8.53
C SER A 214 -9.17 12.21 9.27
N HIS A 215 -8.85 13.47 8.92
CA HIS A 215 -9.63 14.64 9.37
C HIS A 215 -11.10 14.57 8.95
N LEU A 216 -11.43 13.76 7.93
CA LEU A 216 -12.81 13.54 7.51
C LEU A 216 -13.61 12.68 8.50
N ASP A 217 -12.92 11.97 9.40
CA ASP A 217 -13.51 11.06 10.38
C ASP A 217 -13.54 11.63 11.79
N TRP A 218 -12.55 12.45 12.15
CA TRP A 218 -12.35 13.00 13.50
C TRP A 218 -12.95 14.40 13.65
N LYS A 219 -14.29 14.48 13.53
CA LYS A 219 -15.07 15.73 13.55
C LYS A 219 -15.80 15.91 14.88
N ASP A 220 -16.38 17.09 15.08
CA ASP A 220 -17.16 17.39 16.29
C ASP A 220 -18.33 16.44 16.52
N ASP A 221 -18.99 16.04 15.44
CA ASP A 221 -20.14 15.14 15.51
C ASP A 221 -19.77 13.64 15.63
N THR A 222 -18.48 13.29 15.51
CA THR A 222 -17.93 11.93 15.64
C THR A 222 -16.95 11.78 16.81
N LYS A 223 -16.63 12.85 17.52
CA LYS A 223 -15.60 12.88 18.58
C LYS A 223 -15.80 11.88 19.74
N ASN A 224 -17.03 11.38 19.92
CA ASN A 224 -17.34 10.38 20.94
C ASN A 224 -17.54 8.97 20.39
N MET A 225 -17.15 8.74 19.13
CA MET A 225 -17.22 7.44 18.46
C MET A 225 -15.86 6.77 18.42
N ASN A 226 -15.85 5.46 18.25
CA ASN A 226 -14.67 4.66 17.89
C ASN A 226 -13.43 4.93 18.74
N GLY A 227 -13.59 5.38 19.99
CA GLY A 227 -12.48 5.71 20.87
C GLY A 227 -11.82 7.07 20.63
N HIS A 228 -12.44 7.97 19.86
CA HIS A 228 -11.93 9.33 19.67
C HIS A 228 -11.84 10.15 20.99
N ASN A 229 -12.52 9.71 22.07
CA ASN A 229 -12.40 10.27 23.43
C ASN A 229 -12.60 11.79 23.51
N GLY A 230 -13.45 12.37 22.68
CA GLY A 230 -13.74 13.80 22.63
C GLY A 230 -12.82 14.61 21.72
N TYR A 231 -11.81 14.00 21.13
CA TYR A 231 -10.88 14.70 20.25
C TYR A 231 -11.50 15.00 18.87
N VAL A 232 -11.19 16.19 18.37
CA VAL A 232 -11.40 16.62 16.98
C VAL A 232 -10.05 16.98 16.41
N ILE A 233 -9.56 16.24 15.42
CA ILE A 233 -8.19 16.36 14.95
C ILE A 233 -8.15 16.55 13.44
N GLU A 234 -7.49 17.62 12.99
CA GLU A 234 -7.14 17.90 11.60
C GLU A 234 -5.86 17.11 11.23
N TRP A 235 -6.00 15.80 11.04
CA TRP A 235 -4.89 14.90 10.80
C TRP A 235 -3.98 15.35 9.64
N PRO A 236 -2.69 15.65 9.90
CA PRO A 236 -1.80 16.24 8.89
C PRO A 236 -1.66 15.42 7.61
N THR A 237 -1.62 14.09 7.70
CA THR A 237 -1.50 13.21 6.53
C THR A 237 -2.68 13.36 5.59
N SER A 238 -3.90 13.25 6.08
CA SER A 238 -5.10 13.39 5.26
C SER A 238 -5.30 14.84 4.76
N LYS A 239 -4.88 15.84 5.53
CA LYS A 239 -4.86 17.25 5.07
C LYS A 239 -3.83 17.49 3.96
N LEU A 240 -2.69 16.81 3.98
CA LEU A 240 -1.71 16.87 2.89
C LEU A 240 -2.28 16.27 1.60
N MET A 241 -3.01 15.15 1.68
CA MET A 241 -3.67 14.55 0.53
C MET A 241 -4.74 15.47 -0.05
N GLU A 242 -5.61 16.05 0.79
CA GLU A 242 -6.60 17.05 0.38
C GLU A 242 -5.95 18.25 -0.31
N LYS A 243 -4.89 18.82 0.29
CA LYS A 243 -4.14 19.95 -0.28
C LYS A 243 -3.47 19.61 -1.62
N ALA A 244 -3.10 18.35 -1.83
CA ALA A 244 -2.56 17.85 -3.09
C ALA A 244 -3.64 17.46 -4.11
N HIS A 245 -4.91 17.81 -3.82
CA HIS A 245 -6.10 17.55 -4.64
C HIS A 245 -6.43 16.07 -4.83
N PHE A 246 -6.06 15.22 -3.88
CA PHE A 246 -6.53 13.85 -3.85
C PHE A 246 -7.89 13.74 -3.16
N ILE A 247 -8.71 12.85 -3.69
CA ILE A 247 -10.03 12.52 -3.16
C ILE A 247 -9.93 11.19 -2.44
N ASP A 248 -10.44 11.11 -1.22
CA ASP A 248 -10.62 9.88 -0.46
C ASP A 248 -11.80 9.11 -1.06
N SER A 249 -11.53 8.00 -1.74
CA SER A 249 -12.54 7.23 -2.46
C SER A 249 -13.65 6.72 -1.54
N TYR A 250 -13.28 6.28 -0.32
CA TYR A 250 -14.28 5.75 0.61
C TYR A 250 -15.20 6.86 1.15
N ARG A 251 -14.64 8.02 1.52
CA ARG A 251 -15.45 9.14 2.02
C ARG A 251 -16.24 9.86 0.93
N GLU A 252 -15.83 9.79 -0.33
CA GLU A 252 -16.65 10.24 -1.45
C GLU A 252 -17.93 9.42 -1.58
N ILE A 253 -17.82 8.09 -1.47
CA ILE A 253 -18.97 7.16 -1.59
C ILE A 253 -19.77 7.12 -0.28
N HIS A 254 -19.11 7.20 0.87
CA HIS A 254 -19.69 7.05 2.20
C HIS A 254 -19.41 8.27 3.09
N PRO A 255 -20.04 9.41 2.85
CA PRO A 255 -19.77 10.65 3.58
C PRO A 255 -20.24 10.62 5.05
N ASP A 256 -21.17 9.74 5.39
CA ASP A 256 -21.68 9.58 6.76
C ASP A 256 -20.79 8.61 7.55
N VAL A 257 -19.88 9.17 8.35
CA VAL A 257 -18.95 8.41 9.20
C VAL A 257 -19.66 7.54 10.22
N LYS A 258 -20.82 8.00 10.73
CA LYS A 258 -21.57 7.28 11.77
C LYS A 258 -22.18 5.98 11.23
N LYS A 259 -22.60 6.03 9.99
CA LYS A 259 -23.18 4.87 9.31
C LYS A 259 -22.09 3.96 8.71
N TYR A 260 -21.00 4.55 8.24
CA TYR A 260 -19.93 3.85 7.53
C TYR A 260 -18.55 4.21 8.11
N PRO A 261 -18.21 3.72 9.31
CA PRO A 261 -16.93 4.07 9.97
C PRO A 261 -15.70 3.58 9.23
N CYS A 262 -15.75 2.41 8.56
CA CYS A 262 -14.63 1.82 7.82
C CYS A 262 -13.38 1.59 8.68
N LEU A 263 -13.53 0.92 9.79
CA LEU A 263 -12.44 0.67 10.73
C LEU A 263 -11.54 -0.44 10.19
N THR A 264 -10.48 -0.07 9.48
CA THR A 264 -9.63 -1.02 8.78
C THR A 264 -8.65 -1.74 9.70
N TRP A 265 -8.29 -1.15 10.83
CA TRP A 265 -7.47 -1.79 11.87
C TRP A 265 -8.18 -1.69 13.23
N SER A 266 -8.32 -2.76 14.03
CA SER A 266 -7.84 -4.09 13.76
C SER A 266 -9.02 -5.07 13.58
N THR A 267 -8.93 -5.95 12.60
CA THR A 267 -9.89 -7.04 12.40
C THR A 267 -9.77 -8.11 13.48
N MET A 268 -8.61 -8.21 14.15
CA MET A 268 -8.28 -9.22 15.17
C MET A 268 -8.51 -8.73 16.59
N ALA A 269 -8.22 -7.46 16.89
CA ALA A 269 -8.25 -6.88 18.23
C ALA A 269 -9.46 -5.95 18.43
N LYS A 270 -10.68 -6.49 18.34
CA LYS A 270 -11.93 -5.69 18.37
C LYS A 270 -12.22 -4.98 19.69
N ASN A 271 -11.51 -5.30 20.76
CA ASN A 271 -11.64 -4.65 22.08
C ASN A 271 -10.69 -3.44 22.23
N GLU A 272 -9.86 -3.16 21.26
CA GLU A 272 -8.95 -2.03 21.23
C GLU A 272 -9.56 -0.88 20.45
N LEU A 273 -8.91 0.28 20.50
CA LEU A 273 -9.24 1.41 19.65
C LEU A 273 -9.19 1.00 18.18
N GLN A 274 -10.20 1.36 17.43
CA GLN A 274 -10.33 0.97 16.03
C GLN A 274 -10.04 2.20 15.15
N TYR A 275 -9.30 1.99 14.07
CA TYR A 275 -8.83 3.04 13.18
C TYR A 275 -9.22 2.80 11.73
N ARG A 276 -9.37 3.87 10.96
CA ARG A 276 -9.33 3.83 9.51
C ARG A 276 -7.99 4.38 9.04
N ILE A 277 -7.06 3.50 8.74
CA ILE A 277 -5.67 3.83 8.40
C ILE A 277 -5.25 3.31 7.03
N ASP A 278 -6.07 2.48 6.38
CA ASP A 278 -5.87 2.03 5.02
C ASP A 278 -6.76 2.82 4.07
N PHE A 279 -6.16 3.33 3.01
CA PHE A 279 -6.85 4.26 2.10
C PHE A 279 -6.60 3.92 0.63
N ILE A 280 -7.54 4.35 -0.21
CA ILE A 280 -7.37 4.55 -1.63
C ILE A 280 -7.75 5.99 -1.93
N TYR A 281 -6.73 6.79 -2.26
CA TYR A 281 -6.88 8.15 -2.75
C TYR A 281 -6.67 8.19 -4.25
N TYR A 282 -7.34 9.11 -4.92
CA TYR A 282 -7.13 9.30 -6.34
C TYR A 282 -7.20 10.78 -6.74
N LYS A 283 -6.59 11.13 -7.88
CA LYS A 283 -6.78 12.39 -8.57
C LYS A 283 -6.64 12.22 -10.08
N GLY A 284 -7.29 13.07 -10.86
CA GLY A 284 -7.26 13.07 -12.31
C GLY A 284 -8.52 13.64 -12.89
N LYS A 285 -8.47 14.05 -14.16
CA LYS A 285 -9.56 14.72 -14.86
C LYS A 285 -10.74 13.79 -15.13
N ASP A 286 -10.47 12.56 -15.53
CA ASP A 286 -11.47 11.61 -16.03
C ASP A 286 -11.59 10.36 -15.13
N ILE A 287 -11.40 10.54 -13.82
CA ILE A 287 -11.53 9.49 -12.83
C ILE A 287 -12.43 9.93 -11.68
N LYS A 288 -13.28 9.02 -11.22
CA LYS A 288 -14.09 9.19 -10.01
C LYS A 288 -14.35 7.84 -9.35
N ALA A 289 -14.51 7.82 -8.03
CA ALA A 289 -15.00 6.63 -7.36
C ALA A 289 -16.47 6.38 -7.74
N ILE A 290 -16.81 5.13 -7.96
CA ILE A 290 -18.20 4.69 -8.22
C ILE A 290 -18.70 3.74 -7.14
N GLN A 291 -17.77 3.10 -6.43
CA GLN A 291 -18.01 2.20 -5.31
C GLN A 291 -16.76 2.17 -4.44
N SER A 292 -16.92 1.96 -3.14
CA SER A 292 -15.81 1.65 -2.23
C SER A 292 -16.34 0.82 -1.07
N GLU A 293 -15.60 -0.22 -0.70
CA GLU A 293 -15.99 -1.15 0.35
C GLU A 293 -14.79 -1.53 1.22
N MET A 294 -15.07 -1.88 2.46
CA MET A 294 -14.13 -2.47 3.40
C MET A 294 -14.35 -3.99 3.45
N ILE A 295 -13.30 -4.76 3.27
CA ILE A 295 -13.35 -6.22 3.24
C ILE A 295 -12.62 -6.76 4.48
N ASP A 296 -13.39 -7.27 5.43
CA ASP A 296 -12.91 -7.82 6.72
C ASP A 296 -13.39 -9.25 6.97
N LYS A 297 -13.95 -9.92 5.95
CA LYS A 297 -14.58 -11.24 6.10
C LYS A 297 -13.93 -12.28 5.22
N HIS A 298 -13.88 -13.49 5.77
CA HIS A 298 -13.54 -14.71 5.08
C HIS A 298 -14.42 -15.85 5.62
N PRO A 299 -14.88 -16.83 4.82
CA PRO A 299 -15.79 -17.90 5.27
C PRO A 299 -15.30 -18.68 6.47
N VAL A 300 -13.97 -18.81 6.65
CA VAL A 300 -13.37 -19.55 7.77
C VAL A 300 -12.76 -18.58 8.79
N ARG A 301 -11.70 -17.86 8.38
CA ARG A 301 -11.01 -16.88 9.21
C ARG A 301 -10.26 -15.88 8.30
N TYR A 302 -10.46 -14.61 8.56
CA TYR A 302 -9.78 -13.55 7.84
C TYR A 302 -8.26 -13.57 8.10
N PRO A 303 -7.41 -13.38 7.08
CA PRO A 303 -5.98 -13.67 7.19
C PRO A 303 -5.11 -12.54 7.75
N SER A 304 -5.62 -11.33 7.87
CA SER A 304 -4.87 -10.14 8.27
C SER A 304 -5.52 -9.45 9.47
N ASP A 305 -4.74 -8.69 10.24
CA ASP A 305 -5.25 -7.76 11.25
C ASP A 305 -5.77 -6.45 10.63
N HIS A 306 -5.48 -6.19 9.35
CA HIS A 306 -6.07 -5.11 8.57
C HIS A 306 -7.19 -5.62 7.66
N ALA A 307 -8.29 -4.87 7.57
CA ALA A 307 -9.26 -5.04 6.50
C ALA A 307 -8.70 -4.47 5.18
N ALA A 308 -9.02 -5.12 4.05
CA ALA A 308 -8.71 -4.53 2.76
C ALA A 308 -9.73 -3.42 2.43
N VAL A 309 -9.32 -2.44 1.63
CA VAL A 309 -10.18 -1.41 1.02
C VAL A 309 -10.21 -1.65 -0.48
N VAL A 310 -11.43 -1.58 -1.05
CA VAL A 310 -11.65 -1.78 -2.49
C VAL A 310 -12.41 -0.61 -3.07
#